data_619ae525d11b2961443324ddf17c0792
#
_entry.id   619ae525d11b2961443324ddf17c0792
#
_cell.length_a   1.000
_cell.length_b   1.000
_cell.length_c   1.000
_cell.angle_alpha   90.00
_cell.angle_beta   90.00
_cell.angle_gamma   90.00
#
_symmetry.space_group_name_H-M   'P 1'
#
loop_
_entity.id
_entity.type
_entity.pdbx_description
1 polymer ?
#
loop_
_entity_poly.entity_id
_entity_poly.type
_entity_poly.pdbx_seq_one_letter_code
_entity_poly.pdbx_strand_id
1 'polypeptide(L)'
;MPQLIPPQELYSLLLWFAPCFTQPSFAHFVSFIVCFCSGLGRLTATTVYRTSPRESHWTNYSRFLSCYRWSLQALSARLLALLVKDCGLWRDDQGRRRLCLVLDETLVEKTSKRMYGVAWHRNTHGGLCRGTHLLGHYWVMLGLLVRLAGQPRCCPLAFRLYRQKKRCPAAEYRTPCQLARELLESLLWPSGPDLVRTVLADAGFADSELMRWCVQEGIAVITRGRIDARVHDLYVQQSGRGRPRKWGQPISLAEFAADENNFTQTIALYQDRTPVQLASVVGRHRQSGLVLRFVILRTADQAPVVLMSTDLSLTPREIAQLYADRFQIELTFRELKQHFGLGHYQVRKPLAMLRHVHLAGLACALTQLLSLKGMTRKTSAGRLKATPWRRSGAPSVHETQLWLRWACERRGLFGKWPSPGHLRKRSKAPQRRSQAQNHQWKSAEL
;
A
#
# COMPACT_ATOMS: atom_id res chain seq x y z
N MET A 1 33.75 -10.88 16.64
CA MET A 1 32.52 -10.67 17.41
C MET A 1 31.46 -11.58 16.82
N PRO A 2 30.62 -12.29 17.62
CA PRO A 2 29.57 -13.12 17.07
C PRO A 2 28.58 -12.23 16.29
N GLN A 3 28.37 -12.54 15.01
CA GLN A 3 27.33 -11.91 14.23
C GLN A 3 25.99 -12.30 14.85
N LEU A 4 25.29 -11.33 15.43
CA LEU A 4 23.95 -11.53 15.97
C LEU A 4 22.98 -11.74 14.80
N ILE A 5 22.56 -12.99 14.58
CA ILE A 5 21.73 -13.39 13.46
C ILE A 5 20.25 -13.35 13.89
N PRO A 6 19.35 -12.66 13.15
CA PRO A 6 17.91 -12.69 13.38
C PRO A 6 17.35 -14.13 13.41
N PRO A 7 16.12 -14.34 13.90
CA PRO A 7 15.48 -15.65 13.76
C PRO A 7 15.68 -16.19 12.34
N GLN A 8 16.05 -17.43 12.21
CA GLN A 8 16.53 -18.01 10.93
C GLN A 8 15.55 -17.75 9.79
N GLU A 9 14.29 -17.80 10.09
CA GLU A 9 13.21 -17.59 9.15
C GLU A 9 13.19 -16.16 8.60
N LEU A 10 13.30 -15.17 9.50
CA LEU A 10 13.39 -13.77 9.07
C LEU A 10 14.72 -13.54 8.33
N TYR A 11 15.82 -14.11 8.81
CA TYR A 11 17.13 -13.95 8.19
C TYR A 11 17.18 -14.52 6.77
N SER A 12 16.57 -15.68 6.53
CA SER A 12 16.46 -16.29 5.20
C SER A 12 15.71 -15.37 4.23
N LEU A 13 14.63 -14.71 4.68
CA LEU A 13 13.92 -13.72 3.88
C LEU A 13 14.76 -12.46 3.62
N LEU A 14 15.55 -12.00 4.62
CA LEU A 14 16.41 -10.83 4.47
C LEU A 14 17.56 -11.07 3.48
N LEU A 15 18.15 -12.26 3.48
CA LEU A 15 19.20 -12.65 2.53
C LEU A 15 18.72 -12.56 1.07
N TRP A 16 17.43 -12.77 0.80
CA TRP A 16 16.86 -12.57 -0.52
C TRP A 16 17.09 -11.16 -1.07
N PHE A 17 17.19 -10.15 -0.21
CA PHE A 17 17.42 -8.76 -0.58
C PHE A 17 18.91 -8.36 -0.58
N ALA A 18 19.83 -9.23 -0.20
CA ALA A 18 21.26 -8.91 -0.14
C ALA A 18 21.80 -8.31 -1.46
N PRO A 19 21.43 -8.79 -2.66
CA PRO A 19 21.90 -8.19 -3.92
C PRO A 19 21.49 -6.72 -4.16
N CYS A 20 20.55 -6.17 -3.38
CA CYS A 20 20.18 -4.75 -3.46
C CYS A 20 21.20 -3.83 -2.74
N PHE A 21 22.16 -4.37 -2.02
CA PHE A 21 23.00 -3.65 -1.07
C PHE A 21 24.46 -4.02 -1.19
N THR A 22 25.37 -3.09 -0.82
CA THR A 22 26.73 -3.44 -0.45
C THR A 22 26.75 -4.09 0.94
N GLN A 23 27.79 -4.83 1.28
CA GLN A 23 27.90 -5.50 2.59
C GLN A 23 27.65 -4.55 3.78
N PRO A 24 28.26 -3.35 3.86
CA PRO A 24 27.98 -2.42 4.96
C PRO A 24 26.55 -1.92 4.98
N SER A 25 25.95 -1.64 3.80
CA SER A 25 24.57 -1.15 3.71
C SER A 25 23.54 -2.24 3.99
N PHE A 26 23.84 -3.49 3.65
CA PHE A 26 22.99 -4.64 4.00
C PHE A 26 22.83 -4.79 5.52
N ALA A 27 23.88 -4.60 6.29
CA ALA A 27 23.80 -4.68 7.74
C ALA A 27 22.89 -3.58 8.35
N HIS A 28 22.89 -2.35 7.78
CA HIS A 28 21.93 -1.32 8.18
C HIS A 28 20.50 -1.68 7.75
N PHE A 29 20.32 -2.23 6.55
CA PHE A 29 19.04 -2.75 6.08
C PHE A 29 18.47 -3.79 7.07
N VAL A 30 19.26 -4.78 7.46
CA VAL A 30 18.87 -5.80 8.46
C VAL A 30 18.43 -5.13 9.78
N SER A 31 19.21 -4.16 10.29
CA SER A 31 18.86 -3.44 11.51
C SER A 31 17.49 -2.70 11.39
N PHE A 32 17.23 -2.05 10.26
CA PHE A 32 15.94 -1.39 10.02
C PHE A 32 14.78 -2.39 9.99
N ILE A 33 14.92 -3.48 9.23
CA ILE A 33 13.81 -4.43 9.07
C ILE A 33 13.55 -5.20 10.38
N VAL A 34 14.60 -5.64 11.09
CA VAL A 34 14.43 -6.30 12.39
C VAL A 34 13.70 -5.38 13.38
N CYS A 35 14.12 -4.12 13.48
CA CYS A 35 13.45 -3.14 14.34
C CYS A 35 11.98 -2.93 13.95
N PHE A 36 11.68 -2.80 12.67
CA PHE A 36 10.31 -2.55 12.17
C PHE A 36 9.41 -3.78 12.34
N CYS A 37 9.91 -4.97 12.00
CA CYS A 37 9.20 -6.23 12.20
C CYS A 37 8.96 -6.56 13.69
N SER A 38 9.77 -6.02 14.60
CA SER A 38 9.63 -6.25 16.04
C SER A 38 8.76 -5.20 16.74
N GLY A 39 8.34 -4.14 16.04
CA GLY A 39 7.41 -3.14 16.58
C GLY A 39 7.92 -2.39 17.80
N LEU A 40 9.21 -2.04 17.85
CA LEU A 40 9.87 -1.41 19.01
C LEU A 40 9.59 0.09 19.10
N GLY A 41 8.48 0.46 19.71
CA GLY A 41 8.13 1.85 19.99
C GLY A 41 7.95 2.69 18.71
N ARG A 42 8.39 3.97 18.74
CA ARG A 42 8.31 4.84 17.57
C ARG A 42 9.42 4.49 16.57
N LEU A 43 9.07 3.90 15.45
CA LEU A 43 9.99 3.39 14.43
C LEU A 43 10.66 4.52 13.64
N THR A 44 11.77 5.02 14.16
CA THR A 44 12.61 6.08 13.56
C THR A 44 14.03 5.59 13.37
N ALA A 45 14.84 6.29 12.57
CA ALA A 45 16.28 5.99 12.44
C ALA A 45 17.01 6.01 13.81
N THR A 46 16.59 6.91 14.72
CA THR A 46 17.12 6.96 16.09
C THR A 46 16.76 5.74 16.90
N THR A 47 15.53 5.22 16.76
CA THR A 47 15.12 3.99 17.42
C THR A 47 15.94 2.80 16.90
N VAL A 48 16.08 2.71 15.57
CA VAL A 48 16.91 1.65 14.94
C VAL A 48 18.34 1.70 15.46
N TYR A 49 18.96 2.89 15.53
CA TYR A 49 20.29 3.06 16.12
C TYR A 49 20.35 2.57 17.57
N ARG A 50 19.38 2.96 18.42
CA ARG A 50 19.37 2.62 19.85
C ARG A 50 19.12 1.13 20.12
N THR A 51 18.40 0.46 19.24
CA THR A 51 18.04 -0.96 19.40
C THR A 51 18.99 -1.89 18.65
N SER A 52 19.78 -1.37 17.70
CA SER A 52 20.74 -2.17 16.96
C SER A 52 21.91 -2.58 17.87
N PRO A 53 22.27 -3.87 17.90
CA PRO A 53 23.45 -4.33 18.65
C PRO A 53 24.75 -3.95 17.95
N ARG A 54 24.67 -3.43 16.73
CA ARG A 54 25.82 -3.08 15.92
C ARG A 54 26.47 -1.80 16.43
N GLU A 55 27.74 -1.86 16.69
CA GLU A 55 28.58 -0.67 16.93
C GLU A 55 28.73 0.11 15.62
N SER A 56 28.00 1.18 15.49
CA SER A 56 28.02 2.07 14.34
C SER A 56 27.63 3.46 14.79
N HIS A 57 28.26 4.49 14.24
CA HIS A 57 27.90 5.86 14.58
C HIS A 57 26.45 6.16 14.18
N TRP A 58 25.70 6.88 15.02
CA TRP A 58 24.28 7.16 14.82
C TRP A 58 23.94 7.80 13.46
N THR A 59 24.86 8.63 12.92
CA THR A 59 24.68 9.28 11.61
C THR A 59 24.57 8.27 10.46
N ASN A 60 25.15 7.08 10.59
CA ASN A 60 25.11 6.07 9.53
C ASN A 60 23.70 5.56 9.28
N TYR A 61 22.85 5.49 10.29
CA TYR A 61 21.44 5.12 10.14
C TYR A 61 20.64 6.19 9.39
N SER A 62 20.93 7.47 9.65
CA SER A 62 20.34 8.57 8.88
C SER A 62 20.89 8.61 7.45
N ARG A 63 22.22 8.38 7.26
CA ARG A 63 22.87 8.36 5.95
C ARG A 63 22.44 7.14 5.11
N PHE A 64 22.12 6.00 5.74
CA PHE A 64 21.55 4.84 5.06
C PHE A 64 20.25 5.22 4.32
N LEU A 65 19.39 6.02 4.94
CA LEU A 65 18.18 6.51 4.30
C LEU A 65 18.43 7.59 3.25
N SER A 66 19.42 8.47 3.45
CA SER A 66 19.56 9.70 2.66
C SER A 66 20.68 9.70 1.61
N CYS A 67 21.75 8.92 1.81
CA CYS A 67 22.99 9.03 1.02
C CYS A 67 23.51 7.70 0.48
N TYR A 68 23.29 6.56 1.17
CA TYR A 68 23.84 5.29 0.73
C TYR A 68 23.25 4.86 -0.62
N ARG A 69 24.08 4.20 -1.42
CA ARG A 69 23.68 3.74 -2.77
C ARG A 69 22.91 2.42 -2.66
N TRP A 70 21.59 2.49 -2.81
CA TRP A 70 20.69 1.36 -2.98
C TRP A 70 19.40 1.81 -3.64
N SER A 71 18.80 0.91 -4.43
CA SER A 71 17.65 1.22 -5.28
C SER A 71 16.34 0.75 -4.67
N LEU A 72 15.36 1.64 -4.59
CA LEU A 72 13.99 1.30 -4.23
C LEU A 72 13.32 0.41 -5.28
N GLN A 73 13.61 0.65 -6.57
CA GLN A 73 13.10 -0.17 -7.66
C GLN A 73 13.60 -1.61 -7.54
N ALA A 74 14.90 -1.81 -7.31
CA ALA A 74 15.46 -3.14 -7.10
C ALA A 74 14.86 -3.83 -5.88
N LEU A 75 14.64 -3.09 -4.78
CA LEU A 75 14.01 -3.60 -3.57
C LEU A 75 12.57 -4.07 -3.83
N SER A 76 11.76 -3.23 -4.50
CA SER A 76 10.37 -3.56 -4.85
C SER A 76 10.28 -4.72 -5.84
N ALA A 77 11.19 -4.78 -6.82
CA ALA A 77 11.25 -5.89 -7.77
C ALA A 77 11.56 -7.23 -7.08
N ARG A 78 12.53 -7.24 -6.16
CA ARG A 78 12.84 -8.45 -5.39
C ARG A 78 11.70 -8.85 -4.44
N LEU A 79 11.00 -7.88 -3.85
CA LEU A 79 9.82 -8.15 -3.05
C LEU A 79 8.71 -8.77 -3.91
N LEU A 80 8.43 -8.20 -5.07
CA LEU A 80 7.45 -8.75 -6.00
C LEU A 80 7.81 -10.20 -6.40
N ALA A 81 9.06 -10.44 -6.77
CA ALA A 81 9.54 -11.78 -7.11
C ALA A 81 9.38 -12.79 -5.95
N LEU A 82 9.69 -12.36 -4.71
CA LEU A 82 9.49 -13.17 -3.50
C LEU A 82 8.02 -13.52 -3.29
N LEU A 83 7.13 -12.53 -3.40
CA LEU A 83 5.69 -12.73 -3.21
C LEU A 83 5.09 -13.65 -4.28
N VAL A 84 5.48 -13.47 -5.54
CA VAL A 84 5.02 -14.34 -6.65
C VAL A 84 5.52 -15.78 -6.48
N LYS A 85 6.72 -15.97 -5.90
CA LYS A 85 7.30 -17.29 -5.61
C LYS A 85 6.63 -17.98 -4.43
N ASP A 86 6.44 -17.26 -3.32
CA ASP A 86 6.08 -17.84 -2.03
C ASP A 86 4.59 -17.79 -1.69
N CYS A 87 3.79 -17.00 -2.44
CA CYS A 87 2.35 -16.80 -2.20
C CYS A 87 1.49 -17.36 -3.33
N GLY A 88 0.25 -17.69 -3.01
CA GLY A 88 -0.78 -17.96 -4.01
C GLY A 88 -1.20 -16.65 -4.70
N LEU A 89 -1.22 -16.68 -6.04
CA LEU A 89 -1.86 -15.64 -6.82
C LEU A 89 -3.33 -15.99 -7.06
N TRP A 90 -4.13 -14.98 -7.32
CA TRP A 90 -5.51 -15.17 -7.72
C TRP A 90 -5.57 -15.96 -9.05
N ARG A 91 -6.55 -16.85 -9.20
CA ARG A 91 -6.79 -17.57 -10.45
C ARG A 91 -8.21 -17.28 -10.92
N ASP A 92 -8.35 -17.04 -12.22
CA ASP A 92 -9.65 -16.89 -12.84
C ASP A 92 -10.30 -18.26 -13.13
N ASP A 93 -11.57 -18.25 -13.51
CA ASP A 93 -12.34 -19.47 -13.84
C ASP A 93 -11.74 -20.25 -15.02
N GLN A 94 -10.86 -19.60 -15.81
CA GLN A 94 -10.08 -20.24 -16.89
C GLN A 94 -8.75 -20.83 -16.38
N GLY A 95 -8.47 -20.74 -15.07
CA GLY A 95 -7.25 -21.25 -14.44
C GLY A 95 -6.02 -20.36 -14.61
N ARG A 96 -6.11 -19.21 -15.31
CA ARG A 96 -4.98 -18.29 -15.51
C ARG A 96 -4.60 -17.62 -14.22
N ARG A 97 -3.31 -17.46 -13.98
CA ARG A 97 -2.79 -16.74 -12.82
C ARG A 97 -2.92 -15.23 -13.03
N ARG A 98 -3.40 -14.50 -12.03
CA ARG A 98 -3.54 -13.05 -12.09
C ARG A 98 -2.65 -12.37 -11.07
N LEU A 99 -1.82 -11.47 -11.57
CA LEU A 99 -1.04 -10.54 -10.76
C LEU A 99 -1.91 -9.31 -10.48
N CYS A 100 -2.67 -9.39 -9.40
CA CYS A 100 -3.62 -8.34 -9.02
C CYS A 100 -2.91 -7.27 -8.18
N LEU A 101 -2.61 -6.13 -8.79
CA LEU A 101 -2.07 -4.97 -8.12
C LEU A 101 -3.20 -4.07 -7.62
N VAL A 102 -3.06 -3.54 -6.42
CA VAL A 102 -4.04 -2.63 -5.81
C VAL A 102 -3.42 -1.25 -5.69
N LEU A 103 -4.14 -0.24 -6.17
CA LEU A 103 -3.81 1.18 -6.05
C LEU A 103 -4.77 1.85 -5.08
N ASP A 104 -4.21 2.58 -4.13
CA ASP A 104 -4.99 3.43 -3.23
C ASP A 104 -4.07 4.46 -2.56
N GLU A 105 -4.68 5.43 -1.89
CA GLU A 105 -3.95 6.50 -1.22
C GLU A 105 -4.23 6.55 0.28
N THR A 106 -3.28 7.07 1.03
CA THR A 106 -3.43 7.24 2.48
C THR A 106 -2.79 8.50 3.00
N LEU A 107 -3.53 9.20 3.87
CA LEU A 107 -3.05 10.37 4.58
C LEU A 107 -2.33 9.95 5.87
N VAL A 108 -1.13 10.52 6.07
CA VAL A 108 -0.29 10.33 7.26
C VAL A 108 -0.09 11.67 7.93
N GLU A 109 -0.63 11.83 9.13
CA GLU A 109 -0.56 13.06 9.91
C GLU A 109 0.88 13.43 10.31
N LYS A 110 1.19 14.72 10.27
CA LYS A 110 2.46 15.32 10.68
C LYS A 110 2.24 16.57 11.50
N THR A 111 3.09 16.78 12.49
CA THR A 111 3.05 17.99 13.33
C THR A 111 3.97 19.09 12.80
N SER A 112 5.07 18.73 12.13
CA SER A 112 6.05 19.69 11.60
C SER A 112 5.64 20.23 10.24
N LYS A 113 5.58 21.55 10.11
CA LYS A 113 5.34 22.27 8.85
C LYS A 113 6.58 22.33 7.94
N ARG A 114 7.78 21.93 8.44
CA ARG A 114 9.07 22.05 7.72
C ARG A 114 9.51 20.78 6.99
N MET A 115 8.62 19.78 6.87
CA MET A 115 8.93 18.55 6.14
C MET A 115 8.64 18.75 4.64
N TYR A 116 9.47 18.15 3.79
CA TYR A 116 9.26 18.19 2.35
C TYR A 116 7.90 17.60 1.98
N GLY A 117 7.10 18.34 1.19
CA GLY A 117 5.80 17.87 0.67
C GLY A 117 4.68 17.83 1.71
N VAL A 118 4.88 18.29 2.95
CA VAL A 118 3.80 18.37 3.93
C VAL A 118 2.78 19.45 3.54
N ALA A 119 1.50 19.13 3.64
CA ALA A 119 0.42 20.03 3.32
C ALA A 119 -0.84 19.75 4.16
N TRP A 120 -1.79 20.67 4.14
CA TRP A 120 -3.12 20.46 4.69
C TRP A 120 -3.97 19.70 3.67
N HIS A 121 -4.45 18.53 4.04
CA HIS A 121 -5.32 17.71 3.22
C HIS A 121 -6.69 17.55 3.86
N ARG A 122 -7.74 17.46 3.03
CA ARG A 122 -9.07 17.15 3.53
C ARG A 122 -9.05 15.77 4.20
N ASN A 123 -9.62 15.71 5.39
CA ASN A 123 -9.75 14.46 6.12
C ASN A 123 -10.98 13.71 5.58
N THR A 124 -10.76 12.69 4.77
CA THR A 124 -11.83 11.83 4.22
C THR A 124 -12.20 10.68 5.17
N HIS A 125 -11.41 10.44 6.21
CA HIS A 125 -11.64 9.37 7.20
C HIS A 125 -12.27 9.92 8.48
N GLY A 126 -13.40 10.62 8.38
CA GLY A 126 -14.08 11.30 9.45
C GLY A 126 -14.18 10.54 10.78
N GLY A 127 -13.21 10.75 11.66
CA GLY A 127 -13.37 10.45 13.07
C GLY A 127 -13.91 11.68 13.80
N LEU A 128 -14.86 11.51 14.69
CA LEU A 128 -15.59 12.54 15.42
C LEU A 128 -14.73 13.60 16.17
N CYS A 129 -13.42 13.36 16.31
CA CYS A 129 -12.50 14.22 17.06
C CYS A 129 -11.40 14.88 16.23
N ARG A 130 -11.40 14.75 14.90
CA ARG A 130 -10.37 15.34 14.02
C ARG A 130 -11.01 16.35 13.09
N GLY A 131 -10.40 17.53 12.98
CA GLY A 131 -10.88 18.60 12.09
C GLY A 131 -11.03 18.15 10.63
N THR A 132 -11.73 18.95 9.83
CA THR A 132 -12.01 18.69 8.41
C THR A 132 -10.73 18.61 7.55
N HIS A 133 -9.60 19.14 8.04
CA HIS A 133 -8.30 19.09 7.38
C HIS A 133 -7.20 18.65 8.35
N LEU A 134 -6.28 17.82 7.87
CA LEU A 134 -5.12 17.34 8.60
C LEU A 134 -3.84 17.80 7.89
N LEU A 135 -2.88 18.28 8.69
CA LEU A 135 -1.52 18.53 8.19
C LEU A 135 -0.81 17.18 8.04
N GLY A 136 -0.34 16.86 6.84
CA GLY A 136 0.26 15.54 6.64
C GLY A 136 0.90 15.32 5.28
N HIS A 137 1.27 14.08 5.06
CA HIS A 137 1.74 13.54 3.79
C HIS A 137 0.69 12.61 3.20
N TYR A 138 0.42 12.80 1.93
CA TYR A 138 -0.51 11.99 1.15
C TYR A 138 0.29 11.02 0.28
N TRP A 139 0.20 9.72 0.58
CA TRP A 139 0.96 8.69 -0.09
C TRP A 139 0.07 7.88 -1.03
N VAL A 140 0.47 7.75 -2.29
CA VAL A 140 -0.07 6.77 -3.22
C VAL A 140 0.72 5.48 -3.04
N MET A 141 0.04 4.37 -2.79
CA MET A 141 0.63 3.05 -2.58
C MET A 141 0.20 2.09 -3.68
N LEU A 142 1.15 1.31 -4.14
CA LEU A 142 0.93 0.12 -4.94
C LEU A 142 1.16 -1.10 -4.07
N GLY A 143 0.16 -1.97 -3.97
CA GLY A 143 0.25 -3.25 -3.26
C GLY A 143 -0.02 -4.42 -4.19
N LEU A 144 0.42 -5.62 -3.81
CA LEU A 144 0.08 -6.88 -4.47
C LEU A 144 -0.95 -7.63 -3.64
N LEU A 145 -2.06 -7.98 -4.27
CA LEU A 145 -3.04 -8.87 -3.69
C LEU A 145 -2.57 -10.33 -3.85
N VAL A 146 -2.40 -11.00 -2.73
CA VAL A 146 -1.95 -12.40 -2.68
C VAL A 146 -2.92 -13.23 -1.85
N ARG A 147 -2.94 -14.51 -2.08
CA ARG A 147 -3.67 -15.45 -1.22
C ARG A 147 -2.70 -16.14 -0.27
N LEU A 148 -2.98 -15.95 0.99
CA LEU A 148 -2.17 -16.46 2.08
C LEU A 148 -3.02 -17.35 2.98
N ALA A 149 -2.73 -18.66 3.03
CA ALA A 149 -3.57 -19.67 3.68
C ALA A 149 -5.06 -19.57 3.22
N GLY A 150 -5.26 -19.35 1.92
CA GLY A 150 -6.59 -19.21 1.31
C GLY A 150 -7.26 -17.84 1.49
N GLN A 151 -6.72 -16.95 2.33
CA GLN A 151 -7.28 -15.63 2.60
C GLN A 151 -6.60 -14.55 1.76
N PRO A 152 -7.33 -13.57 1.21
CA PRO A 152 -6.74 -12.44 0.50
C PRO A 152 -5.96 -11.55 1.48
N ARG A 153 -4.80 -11.05 1.02
CA ARG A 153 -3.96 -10.06 1.72
C ARG A 153 -3.35 -9.12 0.71
N CYS A 154 -3.21 -7.86 1.08
CA CYS A 154 -2.50 -6.88 0.27
C CYS A 154 -1.10 -6.64 0.86
N CYS A 155 -0.06 -6.96 0.07
CA CYS A 155 1.34 -6.74 0.45
C CYS A 155 1.82 -5.43 -0.17
N PRO A 156 2.30 -4.43 0.61
CA PRO A 156 2.83 -3.17 0.08
C PRO A 156 4.06 -3.41 -0.79
N LEU A 157 4.09 -2.84 -2.00
CA LEU A 157 5.24 -2.93 -2.92
C LEU A 157 6.00 -1.62 -3.05
N ALA A 158 5.30 -0.53 -3.31
CA ALA A 158 5.92 0.74 -3.62
C ALA A 158 5.03 1.93 -3.24
N PHE A 159 5.66 3.10 -3.06
CA PHE A 159 4.98 4.32 -2.64
C PHE A 159 5.46 5.52 -3.45
N ARG A 160 4.57 6.52 -3.64
CA ARG A 160 4.89 7.87 -4.13
C ARG A 160 4.25 8.92 -3.24
N LEU A 161 4.97 10.01 -3.02
CA LEU A 161 4.45 11.14 -2.25
C LEU A 161 3.69 12.09 -3.18
N TYR A 162 2.40 12.29 -2.92
CA TYR A 162 1.64 13.34 -3.57
C TYR A 162 1.98 14.70 -2.97
N ARG A 163 2.18 15.70 -3.84
CA ARG A 163 2.37 17.09 -3.45
C ARG A 163 1.30 17.97 -4.08
N GLN A 164 0.74 18.86 -3.29
CA GLN A 164 -0.27 19.78 -3.81
C GLN A 164 0.29 20.71 -4.89
N LYS A 165 -0.50 20.95 -5.96
CA LYS A 165 -0.13 21.81 -7.09
C LYS A 165 0.39 23.17 -6.66
N LYS A 166 -0.22 23.79 -5.63
CA LYS A 166 0.17 25.11 -5.10
C LYS A 166 1.51 25.09 -4.34
N ARG A 167 2.09 23.91 -4.06
CA ARG A 167 3.28 23.74 -3.20
C ARG A 167 4.44 23.05 -3.89
N CYS A 168 4.37 22.90 -5.21
CA CYS A 168 5.49 22.37 -5.98
C CYS A 168 5.59 23.07 -7.34
N PRO A 169 6.80 23.11 -7.95
CA PRO A 169 6.96 23.61 -9.30
C PRO A 169 6.04 22.89 -10.27
N ALA A 170 5.50 23.60 -11.27
CA ALA A 170 4.55 23.04 -12.22
C ALA A 170 5.11 21.80 -12.96
N ALA A 171 6.41 21.83 -13.29
CA ALA A 171 7.09 20.70 -13.94
C ALA A 171 7.18 19.43 -13.08
N GLU A 172 7.15 19.58 -11.75
CA GLU A 172 7.24 18.49 -10.79
C GLU A 172 5.88 18.02 -10.27
N TYR A 173 4.80 18.76 -10.59
CA TYR A 173 3.47 18.38 -10.16
C TYR A 173 3.01 17.11 -10.85
N ARG A 174 2.49 16.17 -10.07
CA ARG A 174 1.86 14.93 -10.54
C ARG A 174 0.54 14.73 -9.82
N THR A 175 -0.50 14.38 -10.58
CA THR A 175 -1.78 13.93 -10.01
C THR A 175 -1.63 12.55 -9.36
N PRO A 176 -2.55 12.11 -8.50
CA PRO A 176 -2.53 10.74 -7.98
C PRO A 176 -2.51 9.68 -9.09
N CYS A 177 -3.26 9.87 -10.18
CA CYS A 177 -3.27 8.96 -11.33
C CYS A 177 -1.93 8.92 -12.08
N GLN A 178 -1.24 10.06 -12.23
CA GLN A 178 0.11 10.10 -12.79
C GLN A 178 1.12 9.43 -11.88
N LEU A 179 1.02 9.60 -10.56
CA LEU A 179 1.86 8.89 -9.59
C LEU A 179 1.59 7.38 -9.61
N ALA A 180 0.34 6.96 -9.79
CA ALA A 180 -0.03 5.56 -9.97
C ALA A 180 0.61 4.98 -11.24
N ARG A 181 0.57 5.71 -12.35
CA ARG A 181 1.25 5.33 -13.59
C ARG A 181 2.76 5.19 -13.38
N GLU A 182 3.42 6.16 -12.75
CA GLU A 182 4.86 6.08 -12.42
C GLU A 182 5.19 4.85 -11.54
N LEU A 183 4.30 4.47 -10.60
CA LEU A 183 4.46 3.27 -9.79
C LEU A 183 4.41 2.01 -10.66
N LEU A 184 3.44 1.91 -11.57
CA LEU A 184 3.29 0.77 -12.48
C LEU A 184 4.45 0.68 -13.47
N GLU A 185 4.89 1.79 -14.06
CA GLU A 185 6.05 1.87 -14.97
C GLU A 185 7.36 1.47 -14.26
N SER A 186 7.49 1.78 -12.97
CA SER A 186 8.69 1.46 -12.20
C SER A 186 8.80 -0.02 -11.80
N LEU A 187 7.75 -0.81 -11.98
CA LEU A 187 7.81 -2.23 -11.67
C LEU A 187 8.58 -3.01 -12.73
N LEU A 188 9.45 -3.91 -12.25
CA LEU A 188 9.98 -4.98 -13.09
C LEU A 188 8.97 -6.14 -13.05
N TRP A 189 8.12 -6.18 -14.05
CA TRP A 189 7.05 -7.16 -14.12
C TRP A 189 7.59 -8.57 -14.29
N PRO A 190 7.12 -9.54 -13.48
CA PRO A 190 7.43 -10.93 -13.77
C PRO A 190 6.79 -11.33 -15.10
N SER A 191 7.52 -12.10 -15.90
CA SER A 191 7.05 -12.67 -17.15
C SER A 191 6.61 -14.11 -16.94
N GLY A 192 5.61 -14.54 -17.71
CA GLY A 192 5.11 -15.91 -17.73
C GLY A 192 3.94 -16.01 -18.71
N PRO A 193 3.79 -17.14 -19.44
CA PRO A 193 2.78 -17.27 -20.49
C PRO A 193 1.34 -17.12 -19.95
N ASP A 194 1.07 -17.54 -18.71
CA ASP A 194 -0.28 -17.56 -18.14
C ASP A 194 -0.48 -16.46 -17.07
N LEU A 195 0.35 -15.41 -17.08
CA LEU A 195 0.29 -14.38 -16.06
C LEU A 195 -0.43 -13.13 -16.58
N VAL A 196 -1.68 -12.96 -16.18
CA VAL A 196 -2.48 -11.77 -16.50
C VAL A 196 -2.22 -10.66 -15.48
N ARG A 197 -1.87 -9.47 -15.96
CA ARG A 197 -1.67 -8.28 -15.13
C ARG A 197 -3.00 -7.57 -14.92
N THR A 198 -3.35 -7.30 -13.67
CA THR A 198 -4.62 -6.63 -13.34
C THR A 198 -4.39 -5.58 -12.28
N VAL A 199 -4.95 -4.39 -12.47
CA VAL A 199 -4.96 -3.29 -11.51
C VAL A 199 -6.37 -3.15 -10.94
N LEU A 200 -6.46 -3.13 -9.62
CA LEU A 200 -7.66 -2.87 -8.85
C LEU A 200 -7.53 -1.49 -8.19
N ALA A 201 -8.47 -0.61 -8.42
CA ALA A 201 -8.39 0.74 -7.90
C ALA A 201 -9.78 1.26 -7.48
N ASP A 202 -9.82 2.28 -6.63
CA ASP A 202 -11.07 2.96 -6.30
C ASP A 202 -11.50 3.94 -7.41
N ALA A 203 -12.61 4.64 -7.19
CA ALA A 203 -13.13 5.63 -8.14
C ALA A 203 -12.19 6.82 -8.39
N GLY A 204 -11.29 7.13 -7.43
CA GLY A 204 -10.31 8.22 -7.57
C GLY A 204 -9.28 7.95 -8.67
N PHE A 205 -9.07 6.69 -9.01
CA PHE A 205 -8.19 6.25 -10.09
C PHE A 205 -8.93 5.83 -11.37
N ALA A 206 -10.23 6.06 -11.46
CA ALA A 206 -11.02 5.82 -12.67
C ALA A 206 -10.75 6.88 -13.76
N ASP A 207 -9.48 7.20 -13.97
CA ASP A 207 -9.01 8.19 -14.93
C ASP A 207 -8.89 7.57 -16.32
N SER A 208 -9.43 8.25 -17.32
CA SER A 208 -9.49 7.74 -18.71
C SER A 208 -8.12 7.62 -19.37
N GLU A 209 -7.17 8.49 -19.01
CA GLU A 209 -5.82 8.43 -19.55
C GLU A 209 -5.05 7.25 -18.94
N LEU A 210 -5.13 7.10 -17.61
CA LEU A 210 -4.54 5.97 -16.90
C LEU A 210 -5.10 4.63 -17.41
N MET A 211 -6.42 4.52 -17.60
CA MET A 211 -7.05 3.31 -18.10
C MET A 211 -6.61 2.96 -19.52
N ARG A 212 -6.55 3.95 -20.44
CA ARG A 212 -6.05 3.72 -21.81
C ARG A 212 -4.60 3.27 -21.82
N TRP A 213 -3.76 3.92 -21.03
CA TRP A 213 -2.36 3.53 -20.91
C TRP A 213 -2.22 2.10 -20.36
N CYS A 214 -2.96 1.74 -19.31
CA CYS A 214 -2.95 0.36 -18.80
C CYS A 214 -3.31 -0.67 -19.87
N VAL A 215 -4.37 -0.40 -20.66
CA VAL A 215 -4.79 -1.30 -21.75
C VAL A 215 -3.70 -1.41 -22.83
N GLN A 216 -3.04 -0.32 -23.19
CA GLN A 216 -1.93 -0.31 -24.15
C GLN A 216 -0.73 -1.14 -23.65
N GLU A 217 -0.48 -1.15 -22.35
CA GLU A 217 0.58 -1.95 -21.71
C GLU A 217 0.15 -3.41 -21.41
N GLY A 218 -1.05 -3.81 -21.84
CA GLY A 218 -1.58 -5.15 -21.58
C GLY A 218 -1.93 -5.38 -20.11
N ILE A 219 -2.33 -4.33 -19.40
CA ILE A 219 -2.75 -4.35 -18.00
C ILE A 219 -4.28 -4.18 -17.94
N ALA A 220 -4.99 -5.18 -17.44
CA ALA A 220 -6.41 -5.07 -17.16
C ALA A 220 -6.67 -4.12 -15.99
N VAL A 221 -7.78 -3.39 -16.01
CA VAL A 221 -8.19 -2.48 -14.93
C VAL A 221 -9.58 -2.84 -14.45
N ILE A 222 -9.75 -2.96 -13.15
CA ILE A 222 -11.05 -3.04 -12.48
C ILE A 222 -11.14 -1.87 -11.51
N THR A 223 -12.17 -1.03 -11.68
CA THR A 223 -12.37 0.15 -10.84
C THR A 223 -13.85 0.42 -10.61
N ARG A 224 -14.16 1.28 -9.65
CA ARG A 224 -15.52 1.75 -9.43
C ARG A 224 -15.89 2.81 -10.45
N GLY A 225 -17.03 2.62 -11.12
CA GLY A 225 -17.63 3.57 -12.03
C GLY A 225 -18.72 4.41 -11.38
N ARG A 226 -19.31 5.30 -12.16
CA ARG A 226 -20.46 6.10 -11.78
C ARG A 226 -21.72 5.56 -12.46
N ILE A 227 -22.85 5.65 -11.79
CA ILE A 227 -24.15 5.20 -12.33
C ILE A 227 -24.61 6.08 -13.51
N ASP A 228 -24.16 7.34 -13.55
CA ASP A 228 -24.43 8.31 -14.60
C ASP A 228 -23.36 8.32 -15.71
N ALA A 229 -22.48 7.31 -15.74
CA ALA A 229 -21.46 7.18 -16.78
C ALA A 229 -22.12 7.06 -18.17
N ARG A 230 -21.56 7.82 -19.13
CA ARG A 230 -22.06 7.79 -20.52
C ARG A 230 -21.51 6.55 -21.22
N VAL A 231 -22.40 5.60 -21.45
CA VAL A 231 -22.10 4.32 -22.10
C VAL A 231 -22.93 4.22 -23.38
N HIS A 232 -22.36 3.60 -24.39
CA HIS A 232 -23.00 3.32 -25.65
C HIS A 232 -22.85 1.84 -25.98
N ASP A 233 -23.80 1.28 -26.74
CA ASP A 233 -23.66 -0.08 -27.24
C ASP A 233 -22.48 -0.23 -28.23
N LEU A 234 -22.17 -1.46 -28.57
CA LEU A 234 -21.10 -1.77 -29.53
C LEU A 234 -21.66 -1.53 -30.95
N TYR A 235 -21.41 -0.34 -31.47
CA TYR A 235 -21.85 0.01 -32.82
C TYR A 235 -21.04 -0.76 -33.89
N VAL A 236 -21.76 -1.50 -34.71
CA VAL A 236 -21.20 -2.07 -35.95
C VAL A 236 -21.55 -1.09 -37.08
N GLN A 237 -20.51 -0.61 -37.78
CA GLN A 237 -20.65 0.32 -38.87
C GLN A 237 -21.46 -0.35 -39.99
N GLN A 238 -22.66 0.19 -40.26
CA GLN A 238 -23.44 -0.21 -41.42
C GLN A 238 -23.05 0.64 -42.64
N SER A 239 -22.94 0.02 -43.80
CA SER A 239 -22.73 0.72 -45.05
C SER A 239 -23.97 1.54 -45.39
N GLY A 240 -23.84 2.86 -45.55
CA GLY A 240 -24.92 3.77 -45.86
C GLY A 240 -24.42 5.15 -46.27
N ARG A 241 -25.27 5.97 -46.94
CA ARG A 241 -24.93 7.35 -47.29
C ARG A 241 -24.90 8.21 -46.02
N GLY A 242 -23.90 9.08 -45.88
CA GLY A 242 -23.75 10.04 -44.80
C GLY A 242 -22.52 9.82 -43.93
N ARG A 243 -22.31 10.74 -42.96
CA ARG A 243 -21.19 10.63 -42.02
C ARG A 243 -21.43 9.44 -41.09
N PRO A 244 -20.48 8.47 -41.01
CA PRO A 244 -20.61 7.34 -40.12
C PRO A 244 -20.88 7.75 -38.67
N ARG A 245 -21.80 7.07 -37.99
CA ARG A 245 -22.03 7.30 -36.56
C ARG A 245 -20.76 6.93 -35.81
N LYS A 246 -20.37 7.78 -34.90
CA LYS A 246 -19.18 7.53 -34.04
C LYS A 246 -19.51 6.66 -32.84
N TRP A 247 -20.77 6.67 -32.41
CA TRP A 247 -21.24 6.00 -31.19
C TRP A 247 -22.54 5.24 -31.51
N GLY A 248 -22.71 4.11 -30.85
CA GLY A 248 -23.94 3.34 -30.86
C GLY A 248 -25.07 4.01 -30.05
N GLN A 249 -26.13 3.26 -29.75
CA GLN A 249 -27.22 3.76 -28.92
C GLN A 249 -26.73 3.99 -27.48
N PRO A 250 -27.20 5.03 -26.79
CA PRO A 250 -26.87 5.27 -25.40
C PRO A 250 -27.46 4.16 -24.50
N ILE A 251 -26.68 3.71 -23.52
CA ILE A 251 -27.10 2.79 -22.47
C ILE A 251 -27.14 3.59 -21.16
N SER A 252 -28.32 3.73 -20.57
CA SER A 252 -28.51 4.30 -19.25
C SER A 252 -28.24 3.22 -18.19
N LEU A 253 -27.12 3.32 -17.46
CA LEU A 253 -26.81 2.37 -16.38
C LEU A 253 -27.81 2.48 -15.23
N ALA A 254 -28.42 3.66 -15.03
CA ALA A 254 -29.44 3.86 -14.01
C ALA A 254 -30.73 3.12 -14.35
N GLU A 255 -31.25 3.25 -15.61
CA GLU A 255 -32.42 2.49 -16.08
C GLU A 255 -32.11 0.98 -16.09
N PHE A 256 -30.91 0.58 -16.54
CA PHE A 256 -30.47 -0.82 -16.51
C PHE A 256 -30.49 -1.38 -15.10
N ALA A 257 -30.08 -0.58 -14.09
CA ALA A 257 -30.08 -0.97 -12.68
C ALA A 257 -31.46 -0.98 -12.05
N ALA A 258 -32.44 -0.27 -12.63
CA ALA A 258 -33.83 -0.24 -12.17
C ALA A 258 -34.64 -1.47 -12.61
N ASP A 259 -34.27 -2.09 -13.73
CA ASP A 259 -34.92 -3.29 -14.25
C ASP A 259 -34.42 -4.55 -13.51
N GLU A 260 -35.32 -5.21 -12.77
CA GLU A 260 -35.01 -6.41 -11.99
C GLU A 260 -34.62 -7.61 -12.85
N ASN A 261 -35.08 -7.69 -14.09
CA ASN A 261 -34.78 -8.79 -14.99
C ASN A 261 -33.30 -8.84 -15.39
N ASN A 262 -32.56 -7.73 -15.25
CA ASN A 262 -31.13 -7.67 -15.51
C ASN A 262 -30.28 -8.36 -14.44
N PHE A 263 -30.83 -8.59 -13.23
CA PHE A 263 -30.12 -9.22 -12.12
C PHE A 263 -30.26 -10.73 -12.14
N THR A 264 -29.36 -11.38 -12.89
CA THR A 264 -29.43 -12.82 -13.16
C THR A 264 -28.65 -13.68 -12.18
N GLN A 265 -27.83 -13.07 -11.32
CA GLN A 265 -26.95 -13.77 -10.38
C GLN A 265 -27.03 -13.16 -8.99
N THR A 266 -26.94 -14.01 -7.95
CA THR A 266 -26.78 -13.57 -6.57
C THR A 266 -25.55 -14.24 -6.00
N ILE A 267 -24.65 -13.46 -5.37
CA ILE A 267 -23.43 -13.95 -4.74
C ILE A 267 -23.32 -13.43 -3.32
N ALA A 268 -22.57 -14.13 -2.48
CA ALA A 268 -22.16 -13.63 -1.17
C ALA A 268 -20.78 -12.95 -1.32
N LEU A 269 -20.70 -11.66 -1.01
CA LEU A 269 -19.47 -10.90 -0.93
C LEU A 269 -19.14 -10.65 0.54
N TYR A 270 -17.84 -10.59 0.84
CA TYR A 270 -17.32 -10.40 2.20
C TYR A 270 -17.71 -11.54 3.16
N GLN A 271 -17.17 -11.52 4.36
CA GLN A 271 -17.46 -12.54 5.37
C GLN A 271 -18.89 -12.46 5.94
N ASP A 272 -19.58 -11.35 5.67
CA ASP A 272 -20.91 -11.05 6.24
C ASP A 272 -22.07 -11.78 5.54
N ARG A 273 -21.77 -12.57 4.50
CA ARG A 273 -22.75 -13.37 3.75
C ARG A 273 -23.95 -12.58 3.21
N THR A 274 -23.86 -11.26 3.14
CA THR A 274 -24.92 -10.44 2.58
C THR A 274 -25.10 -10.79 1.10
N PRO A 275 -26.29 -11.21 0.66
CA PRO A 275 -26.54 -11.52 -0.72
C PRO A 275 -26.45 -10.24 -1.56
N VAL A 276 -25.65 -10.27 -2.62
CA VAL A 276 -25.48 -9.19 -3.56
C VAL A 276 -25.94 -9.66 -4.93
N GLN A 277 -26.93 -8.97 -5.50
CA GLN A 277 -27.40 -9.24 -6.84
C GLN A 277 -26.49 -8.57 -7.87
N LEU A 278 -26.25 -9.27 -8.98
CA LEU A 278 -25.36 -8.83 -10.06
C LEU A 278 -26.14 -8.70 -11.36
N ALA A 279 -25.97 -7.54 -11.99
CA ALA A 279 -26.34 -7.31 -13.39
C ALA A 279 -25.09 -6.89 -14.16
N SER A 280 -24.98 -7.19 -15.45
CA SER A 280 -23.85 -6.75 -16.25
C SER A 280 -24.20 -6.43 -17.67
N VAL A 281 -23.54 -5.40 -18.21
CA VAL A 281 -23.66 -4.98 -19.60
C VAL A 281 -22.26 -4.64 -20.14
N VAL A 282 -22.05 -4.94 -21.43
CA VAL A 282 -20.82 -4.55 -22.14
C VAL A 282 -21.15 -3.36 -23.04
N GLY A 283 -20.34 -2.32 -22.98
CA GLY A 283 -20.54 -1.13 -23.78
C GLY A 283 -19.28 -0.28 -23.90
N ARG A 284 -19.32 0.69 -24.80
CA ARG A 284 -18.25 1.65 -25.02
C ARG A 284 -18.40 2.85 -24.09
N HIS A 285 -17.45 3.02 -23.20
CA HIS A 285 -17.41 4.17 -22.30
C HIS A 285 -17.00 5.44 -23.04
N ARG A 286 -17.85 6.46 -23.06
CA ARG A 286 -17.65 7.67 -23.88
C ARG A 286 -16.38 8.43 -23.53
N GLN A 287 -16.07 8.56 -22.25
CA GLN A 287 -14.93 9.37 -21.78
C GLN A 287 -13.58 8.72 -22.10
N SER A 288 -13.45 7.41 -21.91
CA SER A 288 -12.21 6.68 -22.21
C SER A 288 -12.13 6.18 -23.66
N GLY A 289 -13.26 5.99 -24.33
CA GLY A 289 -13.34 5.35 -25.64
C GLY A 289 -13.18 3.82 -25.60
N LEU A 290 -12.92 3.26 -24.43
CA LEU A 290 -12.69 1.82 -24.24
C LEU A 290 -14.01 1.05 -24.24
N VAL A 291 -13.96 -0.20 -24.68
CA VAL A 291 -15.03 -1.17 -24.48
C VAL A 291 -14.83 -1.77 -23.09
N LEU A 292 -15.83 -1.65 -22.23
CA LEU A 292 -15.79 -2.07 -20.84
C LEU A 292 -16.95 -3.01 -20.52
N ARG A 293 -16.73 -3.92 -19.58
CA ARG A 293 -17.81 -4.61 -18.88
C ARG A 293 -18.18 -3.78 -17.65
N PHE A 294 -19.44 -3.38 -17.57
CA PHE A 294 -20.02 -2.75 -16.39
C PHE A 294 -20.73 -3.84 -15.58
N VAL A 295 -20.44 -3.91 -14.30
CA VAL A 295 -21.10 -4.82 -13.35
C VAL A 295 -21.78 -3.98 -12.30
N ILE A 296 -23.07 -4.15 -12.13
CA ILE A 296 -23.89 -3.43 -11.17
C ILE A 296 -24.15 -4.37 -9.99
N LEU A 297 -23.76 -3.92 -8.81
CA LEU A 297 -23.96 -4.61 -7.54
C LEU A 297 -25.13 -3.96 -6.83
N ARG A 298 -26.14 -4.73 -6.46
CA ARG A 298 -27.31 -4.26 -5.71
C ARG A 298 -27.46 -5.07 -4.42
N THR A 299 -27.60 -4.36 -3.31
CA THR A 299 -27.97 -4.91 -1.99
C THR A 299 -29.32 -4.30 -1.58
N ALA A 300 -30.01 -4.90 -0.61
CA ALA A 300 -31.33 -4.42 -0.18
C ALA A 300 -31.31 -2.97 0.36
N ASP A 301 -30.22 -2.60 1.05
CA ASP A 301 -30.17 -1.39 1.88
C ASP A 301 -29.28 -0.28 1.33
N GLN A 302 -28.64 -0.46 0.16
CA GLN A 302 -27.67 0.50 -0.36
C GLN A 302 -27.91 0.84 -1.82
N ALA A 303 -27.52 2.06 -2.21
CA ALA A 303 -27.53 2.46 -3.62
C ALA A 303 -26.64 1.52 -4.46
N PRO A 304 -27.03 1.24 -5.73
CA PRO A 304 -26.28 0.37 -6.61
C PRO A 304 -24.85 0.85 -6.80
N VAL A 305 -23.91 -0.08 -6.77
CA VAL A 305 -22.48 0.17 -7.03
C VAL A 305 -22.14 -0.33 -8.43
N VAL A 306 -21.55 0.53 -9.25
CA VAL A 306 -21.09 0.18 -10.59
C VAL A 306 -19.59 -0.12 -10.56
N LEU A 307 -19.21 -1.27 -11.09
CA LEU A 307 -17.82 -1.62 -11.36
C LEU A 307 -17.57 -1.60 -12.87
N MET A 308 -16.37 -1.20 -13.26
CA MET A 308 -15.91 -1.18 -14.66
C MET A 308 -14.70 -2.09 -14.80
N SER A 309 -14.72 -2.96 -15.81
CA SER A 309 -13.57 -3.81 -16.16
C SER A 309 -13.18 -3.62 -17.62
N THR A 310 -11.88 -3.47 -17.88
CA THR A 310 -11.32 -3.50 -19.25
C THR A 310 -11.11 -4.93 -19.75
N ASP A 311 -11.11 -5.92 -18.86
CA ASP A 311 -11.01 -7.33 -19.20
C ASP A 311 -12.41 -7.93 -19.37
N LEU A 312 -12.77 -8.19 -20.61
CA LEU A 312 -14.08 -8.77 -20.96
C LEU A 312 -14.13 -10.29 -20.76
N SER A 313 -13.02 -10.95 -20.53
CA SER A 313 -12.96 -12.39 -20.28
C SER A 313 -13.39 -12.78 -18.87
N LEU A 314 -13.34 -11.80 -17.92
CA LEU A 314 -13.81 -12.01 -16.55
C LEU A 314 -15.32 -12.04 -16.49
N THR A 315 -15.86 -12.96 -15.71
CA THR A 315 -17.28 -13.03 -15.37
C THR A 315 -17.68 -11.88 -14.42
N PRO A 316 -18.95 -11.47 -14.36
CA PRO A 316 -19.42 -10.48 -13.39
C PRO A 316 -19.08 -10.83 -11.95
N ARG A 317 -19.18 -12.13 -11.61
CA ARG A 317 -18.83 -12.67 -10.28
C ARG A 317 -17.36 -12.44 -9.95
N GLU A 318 -16.46 -12.77 -10.88
CA GLU A 318 -15.02 -12.59 -10.67
C GLU A 318 -14.64 -11.12 -10.49
N ILE A 319 -15.23 -10.22 -11.29
CA ILE A 319 -15.01 -8.78 -11.17
C ILE A 319 -15.44 -8.30 -9.78
N ALA A 320 -16.62 -8.72 -9.31
CA ALA A 320 -17.15 -8.36 -8.01
C ALA A 320 -16.26 -8.89 -6.87
N GLN A 321 -15.79 -10.14 -6.95
CA GLN A 321 -14.91 -10.75 -5.95
C GLN A 321 -13.53 -10.07 -5.90
N LEU A 322 -12.92 -9.81 -7.06
CA LEU A 322 -11.64 -9.10 -7.13
C LEU A 322 -11.74 -7.69 -6.54
N TYR A 323 -12.83 -6.98 -6.86
CA TYR A 323 -13.04 -5.66 -6.31
C TYR A 323 -13.30 -5.68 -4.81
N ALA A 324 -14.01 -6.68 -4.30
CA ALA A 324 -14.18 -6.88 -2.86
C ALA A 324 -12.84 -7.16 -2.15
N ASP A 325 -11.99 -7.99 -2.77
CA ASP A 325 -10.65 -8.29 -2.23
C ASP A 325 -9.74 -7.05 -2.20
N ARG A 326 -9.99 -6.01 -3.04
CA ARG A 326 -9.30 -4.71 -2.99
C ARG A 326 -9.29 -4.10 -1.59
N PHE A 327 -10.35 -4.28 -0.82
CA PHE A 327 -10.47 -3.75 0.55
C PHE A 327 -9.30 -4.15 1.46
N GLN A 328 -8.56 -5.20 1.13
CA GLN A 328 -7.37 -5.59 1.88
C GLN A 328 -6.29 -4.50 1.95
N ILE A 329 -6.27 -3.54 1.00
CA ILE A 329 -5.34 -2.40 1.07
C ILE A 329 -5.64 -1.47 2.25
N GLU A 330 -6.91 -1.28 2.58
CA GLU A 330 -7.34 -0.45 3.72
C GLU A 330 -6.92 -1.07 5.06
N LEU A 331 -7.04 -2.40 5.17
CA LEU A 331 -6.51 -3.16 6.31
C LEU A 331 -4.99 -3.03 6.41
N THR A 332 -4.30 -3.07 5.27
CA THR A 332 -2.85 -2.89 5.20
C THR A 332 -2.44 -1.48 5.61
N PHE A 333 -3.17 -0.44 5.21
CA PHE A 333 -2.92 0.93 5.69
C PHE A 333 -3.07 1.05 7.22
N ARG A 334 -4.05 0.39 7.78
CA ARG A 334 -4.22 0.33 9.24
C ARG A 334 -3.02 -0.34 9.91
N GLU A 335 -2.58 -1.50 9.41
CA GLU A 335 -1.39 -2.20 9.90
C GLU A 335 -0.13 -1.34 9.78
N LEU A 336 0.09 -0.72 8.62
CA LEU A 336 1.22 0.16 8.36
C LEU A 336 1.28 1.35 9.33
N LYS A 337 0.13 1.98 9.62
CA LYS A 337 0.04 3.12 10.54
C LYS A 337 0.21 2.71 12.00
N GLN A 338 -0.40 1.60 12.41
CA GLN A 338 -0.42 1.15 13.80
C GLN A 338 0.85 0.40 14.21
N HIS A 339 1.39 -0.44 13.32
CA HIS A 339 2.42 -1.41 13.68
C HIS A 339 3.77 -1.19 13.01
N PHE A 340 3.82 -0.63 11.79
CA PHE A 340 5.06 -0.49 11.02
C PHE A 340 5.57 0.94 10.88
N GLY A 341 4.93 1.90 11.54
CA GLY A 341 5.42 3.26 11.61
C GLY A 341 5.44 4.00 10.27
N LEU A 342 4.44 3.80 9.41
CA LEU A 342 4.29 4.52 8.15
C LEU A 342 4.40 6.05 8.34
N GLY A 343 3.93 6.57 9.47
CA GLY A 343 4.00 7.98 9.85
C GLY A 343 5.16 8.35 10.78
N HIS A 344 6.03 7.43 11.17
CA HIS A 344 7.01 7.68 12.24
C HIS A 344 8.29 8.40 11.80
N TYR A 345 8.57 8.48 10.49
CA TYR A 345 9.77 9.16 10.01
C TYR A 345 9.83 10.63 10.45
N GLN A 346 11.04 11.07 10.85
CA GLN A 346 11.36 12.44 11.24
C GLN A 346 12.40 13.07 10.30
N VAL A 347 12.81 12.34 9.27
CA VAL A 347 13.73 12.81 8.23
C VAL A 347 13.05 13.83 7.33
N ARG A 348 13.83 14.83 6.85
CA ARG A 348 13.30 15.93 6.03
C ARG A 348 13.59 15.77 4.53
N LYS A 349 14.66 15.04 4.16
CA LYS A 349 15.04 14.80 2.76
C LYS A 349 14.03 13.89 2.06
N PRO A 350 13.58 14.22 0.84
CA PRO A 350 12.55 13.43 0.11
C PRO A 350 12.93 11.95 -0.01
N LEU A 351 14.17 11.68 -0.45
CA LEU A 351 14.67 10.30 -0.62
C LEU A 351 14.65 9.53 0.69
N ALA A 352 15.03 10.16 1.81
CA ALA A 352 15.05 9.49 3.11
C ALA A 352 13.62 9.16 3.61
N MET A 353 12.65 10.03 3.35
CA MET A 353 11.24 9.78 3.66
C MET A 353 10.71 8.61 2.82
N LEU A 354 10.96 8.65 1.51
CA LEU A 354 10.52 7.61 0.58
C LEU A 354 11.11 6.25 0.96
N ARG A 355 12.41 6.21 1.28
CA ARG A 355 13.09 4.98 1.72
C ARG A 355 12.55 4.45 3.04
N HIS A 356 12.26 5.32 4.01
CA HIS A 356 11.64 4.91 5.27
C HIS A 356 10.29 4.23 5.04
N VAL A 357 9.43 4.84 4.22
CA VAL A 357 8.09 4.32 3.92
C VAL A 357 8.16 2.96 3.20
N HIS A 358 9.10 2.81 2.25
CA HIS A 358 9.31 1.51 1.59
C HIS A 358 9.82 0.43 2.56
N LEU A 359 10.72 0.77 3.50
CA LEU A 359 11.17 -0.18 4.52
C LEU A 359 10.04 -0.57 5.47
N ALA A 360 9.15 0.36 5.82
CA ALA A 360 7.94 0.06 6.58
C ALA A 360 7.00 -0.89 5.81
N GLY A 361 6.79 -0.62 4.51
CA GLY A 361 6.03 -1.50 3.62
C GLY A 361 6.64 -2.89 3.51
N LEU A 362 7.95 -2.97 3.30
CA LEU A 362 8.67 -4.25 3.23
C LEU A 362 8.56 -5.04 4.55
N ALA A 363 8.74 -4.38 5.70
CA ALA A 363 8.59 -5.03 7.00
C ALA A 363 7.17 -5.57 7.22
N CYS A 364 6.14 -4.83 6.78
CA CYS A 364 4.76 -5.30 6.80
C CYS A 364 4.60 -6.56 5.94
N ALA A 365 5.02 -6.55 4.68
CA ALA A 365 4.93 -7.69 3.77
C ALA A 365 5.68 -8.92 4.30
N LEU A 366 6.90 -8.75 4.83
CA LEU A 366 7.67 -9.85 5.41
C LEU A 366 7.01 -10.42 6.67
N THR A 367 6.42 -9.56 7.50
CA THR A 367 5.68 -10.02 8.69
C THR A 367 4.42 -10.78 8.30
N GLN A 368 3.70 -10.34 7.27
CA GLN A 368 2.56 -11.06 6.70
C GLN A 368 3.00 -12.45 6.18
N LEU A 369 4.11 -12.55 5.45
CA LEU A 369 4.67 -13.82 4.99
C LEU A 369 5.02 -14.77 6.15
N LEU A 370 5.65 -14.26 7.19
CA LEU A 370 6.03 -15.05 8.37
C LEU A 370 4.81 -15.56 9.13
N SER A 371 3.73 -14.77 9.22
CA SER A 371 2.49 -15.19 9.89
C SER A 371 1.89 -16.46 9.30
N LEU A 372 2.18 -16.74 8.03
CA LEU A 372 1.59 -17.84 7.27
C LEU A 372 2.43 -19.10 7.21
N LYS A 373 3.76 -18.97 7.30
CA LYS A 373 4.65 -20.13 7.28
C LYS A 373 4.48 -21.01 8.52
N GLY A 374 3.45 -20.77 9.34
CA GLY A 374 3.11 -21.56 10.52
C GLY A 374 4.13 -21.47 11.66
N MET A 375 5.10 -20.59 11.49
CA MET A 375 6.26 -20.45 12.40
C MET A 375 5.87 -20.00 13.79
N THR A 376 4.78 -19.26 13.88
CA THR A 376 4.28 -18.77 15.15
C THR A 376 3.53 -19.85 15.94
N ARG A 377 2.87 -20.82 15.29
CA ARG A 377 2.09 -21.87 15.98
C ARG A 377 2.95 -22.95 16.64
N LYS A 378 4.01 -23.43 15.96
CA LYS A 378 4.86 -24.50 16.52
C LYS A 378 5.85 -23.99 17.58
N THR A 379 6.33 -22.75 17.44
CA THR A 379 7.33 -22.16 18.34
C THR A 379 6.73 -21.33 19.46
N SER A 380 5.50 -20.82 19.31
CA SER A 380 4.79 -20.02 20.32
C SER A 380 3.74 -20.79 21.13
N ALA A 381 3.48 -22.06 20.82
CA ALA A 381 2.42 -22.87 21.41
C ALA A 381 2.47 -23.01 22.96
N GLY A 382 3.48 -22.46 23.60
CA GLY A 382 3.56 -22.42 25.06
C GLY A 382 3.86 -21.05 25.67
N ARG A 383 3.95 -19.95 24.87
CA ARG A 383 4.56 -18.70 25.37
C ARG A 383 3.79 -17.41 25.08
N LEU A 384 3.03 -17.31 23.97
CA LEU A 384 2.06 -16.24 23.79
C LEU A 384 0.70 -16.84 24.14
N LYS A 385 0.04 -16.30 25.16
CA LYS A 385 -1.33 -16.69 25.50
C LYS A 385 -2.19 -16.47 24.25
N ALA A 386 -2.85 -17.53 23.78
CA ALA A 386 -3.82 -17.41 22.69
C ALA A 386 -4.89 -16.38 23.09
N THR A 387 -5.24 -15.48 22.19
CA THR A 387 -6.33 -14.54 22.43
C THR A 387 -7.64 -15.33 22.59
N PRO A 388 -8.36 -15.21 23.72
CA PRO A 388 -9.51 -16.08 24.05
C PRO A 388 -10.61 -16.09 22.99
N TRP A 389 -10.76 -14.98 22.26
CA TRP A 389 -11.76 -14.80 21.20
C TRP A 389 -11.34 -15.36 19.84
N ARG A 390 -10.08 -15.81 19.68
CA ARG A 390 -9.58 -16.35 18.41
C ARG A 390 -9.55 -17.87 18.45
N ARG A 391 -10.59 -18.50 17.92
CA ARG A 391 -10.74 -19.97 17.93
C ARG A 391 -9.91 -20.69 16.86
N SER A 392 -9.57 -20.04 15.73
CA SER A 392 -8.82 -20.65 14.63
C SER A 392 -8.21 -19.59 13.70
N GLY A 393 -7.24 -19.97 12.86
CA GLY A 393 -6.66 -19.13 11.79
C GLY A 393 -5.18 -18.81 11.98
N ALA A 394 -4.58 -18.16 10.96
CA ALA A 394 -3.21 -17.66 11.02
C ALA A 394 -3.09 -16.54 12.08
N PRO A 395 -1.91 -16.39 12.74
CA PRO A 395 -1.70 -15.31 13.68
C PRO A 395 -1.84 -13.94 12.97
N SER A 396 -2.28 -12.94 13.74
CA SER A 396 -2.31 -11.57 13.24
C SER A 396 -0.88 -11.05 13.01
N VAL A 397 -0.77 -9.99 12.23
CA VAL A 397 0.49 -9.28 12.04
C VAL A 397 1.06 -8.81 13.39
N HIS A 398 0.22 -8.33 14.29
CA HIS A 398 0.64 -7.92 15.63
C HIS A 398 1.16 -9.08 16.48
N GLU A 399 0.47 -10.22 16.50
CA GLU A 399 0.96 -11.43 17.20
C GLU A 399 2.30 -11.91 16.62
N THR A 400 2.48 -11.83 15.30
CA THR A 400 3.74 -12.15 14.63
C THR A 400 4.84 -11.16 15.04
N GLN A 401 4.54 -9.86 15.16
CA GLN A 401 5.50 -8.87 15.67
C GLN A 401 5.91 -9.16 17.12
N LEU A 402 4.98 -9.48 17.99
CA LEU A 402 5.27 -9.84 19.37
C LEU A 402 6.18 -11.06 19.45
N TRP A 403 5.93 -12.08 18.62
CA TRP A 403 6.79 -13.25 18.55
C TRP A 403 8.19 -12.90 18.04
N LEU A 404 8.30 -12.12 16.96
CA LEU A 404 9.57 -11.68 16.40
C LEU A 404 10.38 -10.87 17.43
N ARG A 405 9.71 -9.95 18.11
CA ARG A 405 10.32 -9.15 19.19
C ARG A 405 10.92 -10.06 20.26
N TRP A 406 10.12 -10.98 20.81
CA TRP A 406 10.57 -11.93 21.80
C TRP A 406 11.74 -12.81 21.30
N ALA A 407 11.66 -13.33 20.06
CA ALA A 407 12.69 -14.16 19.47
C ALA A 407 14.00 -13.38 19.25
N CYS A 408 13.93 -12.10 18.92
CA CYS A 408 15.07 -11.21 18.77
C CYS A 408 15.68 -10.83 20.13
N GLU A 409 14.86 -10.55 21.15
CA GLU A 409 15.31 -10.24 22.52
C GLU A 409 16.09 -11.41 23.11
N ARG A 410 15.64 -12.64 22.95
CA ARG A 410 16.34 -13.85 23.43
C ARG A 410 17.69 -14.09 22.75
N ARG A 411 17.89 -13.54 21.57
CA ARG A 411 19.15 -13.64 20.81
C ARG A 411 20.06 -12.44 21.04
N GLY A 412 19.68 -11.51 21.93
CA GLY A 412 20.45 -10.30 22.21
C GLY A 412 20.53 -9.33 21.03
N LEU A 413 19.57 -9.41 20.08
CA LEU A 413 19.54 -8.57 18.88
C LEU A 413 19.16 -7.12 19.16
N PHE A 414 18.67 -6.83 20.37
CA PHE A 414 18.43 -5.47 20.83
C PHE A 414 19.41 -5.13 21.92
N GLY A 415 20.13 -4.01 21.77
CA GLY A 415 20.95 -3.46 22.83
C GLY A 415 20.10 -3.25 24.10
N LYS A 416 20.71 -3.30 25.28
CA LYS A 416 20.00 -3.06 26.54
C LYS A 416 19.25 -1.73 26.46
N TRP A 417 17.94 -1.79 26.50
CA TRP A 417 17.09 -0.60 26.54
C TRP A 417 17.41 0.18 27.82
N PRO A 418 17.78 1.46 27.76
CA PRO A 418 17.98 2.24 28.96
C PRO A 418 16.69 2.26 29.75
N SER A 419 16.75 1.89 31.05
CA SER A 419 15.61 1.95 31.93
C SER A 419 15.00 3.36 31.96
N PRO A 420 13.69 3.52 32.15
CA PRO A 420 13.02 4.82 32.17
C PRO A 420 13.65 5.87 33.11
N GLY A 421 14.39 5.41 34.13
CA GLY A 421 15.12 6.27 35.07
C GLY A 421 16.31 7.03 34.46
N HIS A 422 16.96 6.49 33.43
CA HIS A 422 18.06 7.18 32.73
C HIS A 422 17.58 8.30 31.80
N LEU A 423 16.34 8.24 31.31
CA LEU A 423 15.76 9.29 30.47
C LEU A 423 15.40 10.55 31.28
N ARG A 424 15.04 10.41 32.56
CA ARG A 424 14.73 11.56 33.46
C ARG A 424 15.98 12.34 33.89
N LYS A 425 17.18 11.73 33.94
CA LYS A 425 18.41 12.43 34.33
C LYS A 425 19.02 13.29 33.23
N ARG A 426 18.69 13.08 31.94
CA ARG A 426 19.17 13.91 30.82
C ARG A 426 18.30 15.13 30.51
N SER A 427 17.13 15.27 31.10
CA SER A 427 16.29 16.47 30.95
C SER A 427 16.67 17.63 31.85
N LYS A 428 17.69 17.46 32.72
CA LYS A 428 18.32 18.53 33.50
C LYS A 428 19.71 18.89 32.96
N ALA A 429 19.79 19.26 31.68
CA ALA A 429 20.92 20.04 31.17
C ALA A 429 20.56 21.52 31.25
N PRO A 430 21.51 22.40 31.62
CA PRO A 430 21.20 23.65 32.30
C PRO A 430 20.56 24.67 31.38
N GLN A 431 19.48 25.25 31.88
CA GLN A 431 19.04 26.61 31.51
C GLN A 431 20.17 27.61 31.82
N ARG A 432 21.14 27.76 30.95
CA ARG A 432 22.05 28.89 30.90
C ARG A 432 22.47 29.12 29.47
N ARG A 433 21.77 30.08 28.85
CA ARG A 433 22.16 31.02 27.77
C ARG A 433 20.94 31.44 26.95
N SER A 434 20.11 32.28 27.54
CA SER A 434 19.13 33.06 26.78
C SER A 434 18.96 34.47 27.39
N GLN A 435 20.10 35.11 27.77
CA GLN A 435 20.09 36.50 28.15
C GLN A 435 21.26 37.28 27.54
N ALA A 436 21.69 36.97 26.34
CA ALA A 436 22.68 37.78 25.64
C ALA A 436 22.59 37.62 24.14
N GLN A 437 21.45 37.93 23.52
CA GLN A 437 21.34 38.18 22.07
C GLN A 437 19.96 38.75 21.69
N ASN A 438 19.45 39.69 22.49
CA ASN A 438 18.28 40.49 22.12
C ASN A 438 18.62 41.96 21.86
N HIS A 439 19.83 42.25 21.38
CA HIS A 439 20.18 43.57 20.83
C HIS A 439 21.06 43.32 19.59
N GLN A 440 20.42 43.28 18.42
CA GLN A 440 20.98 43.64 17.11
C GLN A 440 20.18 42.97 15.98
N TRP A 441 18.97 43.41 15.77
CA TRP A 441 18.27 43.30 14.47
C TRP A 441 17.15 44.34 14.43
N LYS A 442 17.58 45.61 14.45
CA LYS A 442 16.81 46.75 13.92
C LYS A 442 17.81 47.57 13.13
N SER A 443 17.55 47.76 11.88
CA SER A 443 18.23 48.55 10.85
C SER A 443 18.93 47.69 9.79
N ALA A 444 18.18 47.40 8.74
CA ALA A 444 18.56 47.51 7.35
C ALA A 444 17.27 47.31 6.53
N GLU A 445 16.55 48.41 6.33
CA GLU A 445 15.77 48.68 5.14
C GLU A 445 16.78 48.90 4.00
N LEU A 446 16.58 48.12 2.92
CA LEU A 446 16.57 48.54 1.50
C LEU A 446 16.39 47.29 0.65
#